data_b1e810038bbc846f39c7348e63aaa8ea
#
_entry.id   b1e810038bbc846f39c7348e63aaa8ea
#
_cell.length_a   1.000
_cell.length_b   1.000
_cell.length_c   1.000
_cell.angle_alpha   90.00
_cell.angle_beta   90.00
_cell.angle_gamma   90.00
#
_symmetry.space_group_name_H-M   'P 1'
#
loop_
_entity.id
_entity.type
_entity.pdbx_description
1 polymer ?
#
loop_
_entity_poly.entity_id
_entity_poly.type
_entity_poly.pdbx_seq_one_letter_code
_entity_poly.pdbx_strand_id
1 'polypeptide(L)'
;DEGSGFCFGVVTAIHKAEEELAKGVTLYCLGDIVHNSREVERLKEMGLITINHEEFKQLHNAKVLLRAHGEPPETYIIAKENNIEIIDATCPVVLRLQKRIKQEYMQEDLDEKQIVIYGKNGHAEVLGLVGQTTGKAIVIEKLDEARRLDFSKSIRLYSQTTKSLDEFWEIVEYIKEHISPDVTFEYYDTICRQVANRMPNLRKFAASHDLIFFVSGKKSSNGKMLFEECKKVN
;
A
#
# COMPACT_ATOMS: atom_id res chain seq x y z
N ASP A 1 -14.27 18.72 8.43
CA ASP A 1 -14.33 17.66 7.39
C ASP A 1 -14.61 16.32 8.06
N GLU A 2 -15.81 15.77 7.85
CA GLU A 2 -16.24 14.47 8.40
C GLU A 2 -15.41 13.29 7.86
N GLY A 3 -14.77 13.44 6.70
CA GLY A 3 -13.88 12.46 6.10
C GLY A 3 -12.44 12.51 6.62
N SER A 4 -12.13 13.39 7.59
CA SER A 4 -10.78 13.52 8.15
C SER A 4 -10.40 12.35 9.06
N GLY A 5 -9.11 12.20 9.34
CA GLY A 5 -8.59 11.16 10.21
C GLY A 5 -7.99 9.96 9.46
N PHE A 6 -7.67 8.92 10.24
CA PHE A 6 -7.14 7.67 9.70
C PHE A 6 -8.23 6.86 8.99
N CYS A 7 -7.85 6.16 7.92
CA CYS A 7 -8.76 5.23 7.25
C CYS A 7 -8.99 3.98 8.11
N PHE A 8 -10.05 3.25 7.80
CA PHE A 8 -10.42 2.00 8.48
C PHE A 8 -9.24 1.02 8.65
N GLY A 9 -8.43 0.81 7.61
CA GLY A 9 -7.29 -0.12 7.68
C GLY A 9 -6.24 0.30 8.72
N VAL A 10 -5.95 1.60 8.81
CA VAL A 10 -5.01 2.15 9.81
C VAL A 10 -5.61 2.05 11.21
N VAL A 11 -6.87 2.44 11.38
CA VAL A 11 -7.57 2.35 12.69
C VAL A 11 -7.57 0.90 13.20
N THR A 12 -7.87 -0.07 12.34
CA THR A 12 -7.85 -1.49 12.73
C THR A 12 -6.45 -1.95 13.16
N ALA A 13 -5.39 -1.49 12.49
CA ALA A 13 -4.03 -1.86 12.88
C ALA A 13 -3.65 -1.26 14.24
N ILE A 14 -4.01 -0.01 14.52
CA ILE A 14 -3.80 0.64 15.81
C ILE A 14 -4.54 -0.10 16.93
N HIS A 15 -5.84 -0.39 16.75
CA HIS A 15 -6.62 -1.13 17.73
C HIS A 15 -6.05 -2.50 18.06
N LYS A 16 -5.62 -3.27 17.05
CA LYS A 16 -4.96 -4.56 17.27
C LYS A 16 -3.67 -4.41 18.10
N ALA A 17 -2.88 -3.36 17.84
CA ALA A 17 -1.69 -3.10 18.64
C ALA A 17 -2.04 -2.79 20.09
N GLU A 18 -3.03 -1.91 20.33
CA GLU A 18 -3.51 -1.55 21.66
C GLU A 18 -4.06 -2.75 22.44
N GLU A 19 -4.87 -3.59 21.78
CA GLU A 19 -5.42 -4.82 22.37
C GLU A 19 -4.34 -5.81 22.82
N GLU A 20 -3.30 -5.99 22.00
CA GLU A 20 -2.19 -6.87 22.36
C GLU A 20 -1.31 -6.28 23.47
N LEU A 21 -1.01 -4.98 23.41
CA LEU A 21 -0.25 -4.29 24.45
C LEU A 21 -0.98 -4.29 25.80
N ALA A 22 -2.30 -4.16 25.79
CA ALA A 22 -3.12 -4.23 27.02
C ALA A 22 -3.04 -5.59 27.73
N LYS A 23 -2.65 -6.66 27.04
CA LYS A 23 -2.40 -7.99 27.63
C LYS A 23 -1.08 -8.09 28.38
N GLY A 24 -0.27 -7.04 28.36
CA GLY A 24 1.04 -7.00 29.03
C GLY A 24 2.12 -7.84 28.31
N VAL A 25 1.93 -8.17 27.04
CA VAL A 25 2.90 -8.93 26.23
C VAL A 25 3.87 -8.00 25.51
N THR A 26 5.09 -8.46 25.28
CA THR A 26 6.02 -7.75 24.39
C THR A 26 5.54 -7.88 22.96
N LEU A 27 5.21 -6.74 22.33
CA LEU A 27 4.76 -6.68 20.95
C LEU A 27 5.75 -5.92 20.08
N TYR A 28 6.19 -6.56 19.01
CA TYR A 28 6.98 -5.93 17.96
C TYR A 28 6.07 -5.51 16.80
N CYS A 29 6.46 -4.47 16.08
CA CYS A 29 5.78 -4.04 14.83
C CYS A 29 6.80 -3.98 13.70
N LEU A 30 6.54 -4.68 12.60
CA LEU A 30 7.41 -4.68 11.43
C LEU A 30 7.26 -3.38 10.64
N GLY A 31 8.17 -2.43 10.89
CA GLY A 31 8.13 -1.05 10.40
C GLY A 31 7.14 -0.16 11.16
N ASP A 32 7.15 1.14 10.83
CA ASP A 32 6.23 2.11 11.44
C ASP A 32 4.78 1.71 11.17
N ILE A 33 3.97 1.56 12.22
CA ILE A 33 2.58 1.13 12.11
C ILE A 33 1.74 2.08 11.23
N VAL A 34 2.08 3.37 11.26
CA VAL A 34 1.43 4.44 10.50
C VAL A 34 2.43 5.55 10.19
N HIS A 35 2.21 6.30 9.10
CA HIS A 35 3.06 7.44 8.73
C HIS A 35 2.72 8.72 9.52
N ASN A 36 2.54 8.60 10.82
CA ASN A 36 2.29 9.69 11.74
C ASN A 36 3.18 9.53 12.97
N SER A 37 4.19 10.39 13.11
CA SER A 37 5.22 10.30 14.16
C SER A 37 4.64 10.37 15.57
N ARG A 38 3.58 11.18 15.79
CA ARG A 38 2.95 11.29 17.12
C ARG A 38 2.25 10.00 17.53
N GLU A 39 1.58 9.36 16.57
CA GLU A 39 0.89 8.10 16.84
C GLU A 39 1.89 6.95 17.05
N VAL A 40 2.97 6.92 16.29
CA VAL A 40 4.07 5.98 16.49
C VAL A 40 4.68 6.17 17.88
N GLU A 41 4.94 7.41 18.31
CA GLU A 41 5.46 7.72 19.63
C GLU A 41 4.52 7.29 20.76
N ARG A 42 3.21 7.58 20.61
CA ARG A 42 2.19 7.17 21.59
C ARG A 42 2.17 5.64 21.78
N LEU A 43 2.19 4.87 20.71
CA LEU A 43 2.21 3.41 20.78
C LEU A 43 3.53 2.89 21.34
N LYS A 44 4.65 3.56 21.06
CA LYS A 44 5.96 3.26 21.65
C LYS A 44 5.96 3.49 23.18
N GLU A 45 5.35 4.59 23.64
CA GLU A 45 5.16 4.84 25.08
C GLU A 45 4.27 3.75 25.74
N MET A 46 3.35 3.15 24.99
CA MET A 46 2.55 2.00 25.43
C MET A 46 3.34 0.68 25.41
N GLY A 47 4.57 0.65 24.87
CA GLY A 47 5.42 -0.54 24.82
C GLY A 47 5.57 -1.20 23.45
N LEU A 48 5.04 -0.62 22.35
CA LEU A 48 5.24 -1.15 20.99
C LEU A 48 6.69 -0.95 20.55
N ILE A 49 7.33 -2.02 20.10
CA ILE A 49 8.71 -2.00 19.63
C ILE A 49 8.73 -2.08 18.11
N THR A 50 9.12 -1.00 17.44
CA THR A 50 9.28 -1.00 15.98
C THR A 50 10.60 -1.68 15.59
N ILE A 51 10.52 -2.63 14.67
CA ILE A 51 11.67 -3.37 14.12
C ILE A 51 11.68 -3.28 12.59
N ASN A 52 12.86 -3.45 12.00
CA ASN A 52 13.03 -3.57 10.56
C ASN A 52 13.07 -5.06 10.12
N HIS A 53 13.16 -5.32 8.80
CA HIS A 53 13.18 -6.68 8.26
C HIS A 53 14.43 -7.47 8.67
N GLU A 54 15.57 -6.83 8.85
CA GLU A 54 16.80 -7.53 9.30
C GLU A 54 16.70 -7.95 10.77
N GLU A 55 16.15 -7.08 11.62
CA GLU A 55 15.85 -7.41 13.01
C GLU A 55 14.78 -8.50 13.11
N PHE A 56 13.77 -8.46 12.24
CA PHE A 56 12.72 -9.47 12.15
C PHE A 56 13.28 -10.86 11.84
N LYS A 57 14.23 -10.98 10.90
CA LYS A 57 14.90 -12.25 10.55
C LYS A 57 15.67 -12.88 11.72
N GLN A 58 16.15 -12.05 12.64
CA GLN A 58 16.89 -12.49 13.83
C GLN A 58 16.00 -12.79 15.04
N LEU A 59 14.72 -12.43 14.96
CA LEU A 59 13.78 -12.59 16.07
C LEU A 59 13.28 -14.02 16.13
N HIS A 60 13.15 -14.58 17.35
CA HIS A 60 12.62 -15.90 17.59
C HIS A 60 11.64 -15.91 18.78
N ASN A 61 10.65 -16.80 18.74
CA ASN A 61 9.67 -16.97 19.83
C ASN A 61 9.03 -15.65 20.29
N ALA A 62 8.64 -14.81 19.37
CA ALA A 62 8.15 -13.47 19.62
C ALA A 62 6.76 -13.25 18.99
N LYS A 63 6.12 -12.16 19.39
CA LYS A 63 4.85 -11.71 18.80
C LYS A 63 5.08 -10.45 17.98
N VAL A 64 4.70 -10.50 16.69
CA VAL A 64 4.94 -9.40 15.74
C VAL A 64 3.65 -9.01 15.05
N LEU A 65 3.35 -7.70 15.09
CA LEU A 65 2.26 -7.10 14.33
C LEU A 65 2.75 -6.72 12.92
N LEU A 66 2.04 -7.21 11.90
CA LEU A 66 2.17 -6.76 10.53
C LEU A 66 1.18 -5.62 10.29
N ARG A 67 1.68 -4.52 9.78
CA ARG A 67 0.92 -3.28 9.58
C ARG A 67 -0.05 -3.35 8.39
N ALA A 68 -0.90 -2.35 8.23
CA ALA A 68 -1.95 -2.29 7.20
C ALA A 68 -1.46 -2.40 5.75
N HIS A 69 -0.18 -2.17 5.48
CA HIS A 69 0.42 -2.21 4.14
C HIS A 69 0.59 -3.61 3.56
N GLY A 70 0.53 -4.66 4.40
CA GLY A 70 0.81 -6.04 4.01
C GLY A 70 2.29 -6.31 3.80
N GLU A 71 2.63 -7.58 3.81
CA GLU A 71 4.01 -8.08 3.67
C GLU A 71 4.11 -9.11 2.54
N PRO A 72 5.31 -9.35 1.98
CA PRO A 72 5.54 -10.41 1.01
C PRO A 72 5.40 -11.80 1.67
N PRO A 73 5.14 -12.88 0.88
CA PRO A 73 5.03 -14.24 1.40
C PRO A 73 6.24 -14.71 2.20
N GLU A 74 7.44 -14.25 1.87
CA GLU A 74 8.68 -14.57 2.57
C GLU A 74 8.62 -14.22 4.07
N THR A 75 7.98 -13.08 4.43
CA THR A 75 7.81 -12.67 5.82
C THR A 75 7.07 -13.74 6.65
N TYR A 76 6.03 -14.34 6.08
CA TYR A 76 5.26 -15.39 6.75
C TYR A 76 6.04 -16.72 6.86
N ILE A 77 6.91 -17.03 5.89
CA ILE A 77 7.79 -18.18 5.92
C ILE A 77 8.80 -18.04 7.07
N ILE A 78 9.50 -16.90 7.13
CA ILE A 78 10.46 -16.59 8.20
C ILE A 78 9.78 -16.61 9.57
N ALA A 79 8.58 -16.05 9.68
CA ALA A 79 7.82 -16.09 10.93
C ALA A 79 7.57 -17.51 11.41
N LYS A 80 7.20 -18.42 10.52
CA LYS A 80 6.96 -19.83 10.82
C LYS A 80 8.24 -20.55 11.24
N GLU A 81 9.35 -20.33 10.52
CA GLU A 81 10.65 -20.93 10.81
C GLU A 81 11.19 -20.48 12.17
N ASN A 82 11.00 -19.22 12.52
CA ASN A 82 11.49 -18.62 13.77
C ASN A 82 10.48 -18.70 14.94
N ASN A 83 9.38 -19.44 14.79
CA ASN A 83 8.31 -19.52 15.80
C ASN A 83 7.80 -18.15 16.24
N ILE A 84 7.56 -17.24 15.29
CA ILE A 84 7.01 -15.90 15.53
C ILE A 84 5.48 -15.96 15.37
N GLU A 85 4.77 -15.52 16.40
CA GLU A 85 3.31 -15.33 16.35
C GLU A 85 3.00 -14.03 15.58
N ILE A 86 2.30 -14.14 14.46
CA ILE A 86 1.90 -12.99 13.64
C ILE A 86 0.53 -12.47 14.06
N ILE A 87 0.47 -11.18 14.40
CA ILE A 87 -0.78 -10.41 14.48
C ILE A 87 -0.93 -9.67 13.14
N ASP A 88 -1.64 -10.27 12.21
CA ASP A 88 -1.82 -9.67 10.89
C ASP A 88 -2.89 -8.57 10.92
N ALA A 89 -2.43 -7.32 10.75
CA ALA A 89 -3.28 -6.13 10.65
C ALA A 89 -3.33 -5.58 9.21
N THR A 90 -2.96 -6.38 8.22
CA THR A 90 -3.03 -5.99 6.81
C THR A 90 -4.46 -5.58 6.43
N CYS A 91 -4.58 -4.43 5.77
CA CYS A 91 -5.86 -3.94 5.31
C CYS A 91 -6.53 -4.94 4.36
N PRO A 92 -7.83 -5.27 4.55
CA PRO A 92 -8.54 -6.21 3.67
C PRO A 92 -8.51 -5.84 2.18
N VAL A 93 -8.40 -4.55 1.85
CA VAL A 93 -8.23 -4.09 0.47
C VAL A 93 -6.90 -4.55 -0.09
N VAL A 94 -5.82 -4.39 0.68
CA VAL A 94 -4.46 -4.83 0.30
C VAL A 94 -4.39 -6.35 0.21
N LEU A 95 -4.98 -7.09 1.16
CA LEU A 95 -5.01 -8.56 1.12
C LEU A 95 -5.71 -9.08 -0.14
N ARG A 96 -6.84 -8.49 -0.54
CA ARG A 96 -7.54 -8.86 -1.78
C ARG A 96 -6.67 -8.60 -3.00
N LEU A 97 -5.95 -7.49 -3.04
CA LEU A 97 -5.05 -7.14 -4.12
C LEU A 97 -3.87 -8.12 -4.20
N GLN A 98 -3.21 -8.41 -3.07
CA GLN A 98 -2.14 -9.41 -3.00
C GLN A 98 -2.61 -10.78 -3.49
N LYS A 99 -3.78 -11.24 -3.02
CA LYS A 99 -4.36 -12.52 -3.45
C LYS A 99 -4.62 -12.54 -4.97
N ARG A 100 -5.15 -11.46 -5.53
CA ARG A 100 -5.42 -11.36 -6.97
C ARG A 100 -4.14 -11.43 -7.79
N ILE A 101 -3.11 -10.63 -7.43
CA ILE A 101 -1.80 -10.65 -8.11
C ILE A 101 -1.16 -12.04 -8.02
N LYS A 102 -1.21 -12.67 -6.84
CA LYS A 102 -0.70 -14.03 -6.66
C LYS A 102 -1.41 -15.04 -7.54
N GLN A 103 -2.75 -14.98 -7.61
CA GLN A 103 -3.54 -15.87 -8.46
C GLN A 103 -3.19 -15.69 -9.93
N GLU A 104 -3.04 -14.44 -10.40
CA GLU A 104 -2.63 -14.14 -11.76
C GLU A 104 -1.22 -14.66 -12.07
N TYR A 105 -0.30 -14.49 -11.12
CA TYR A 105 1.07 -14.98 -11.25
C TYR A 105 1.18 -16.51 -11.29
N MET A 106 0.26 -17.23 -10.64
CA MET A 106 0.26 -18.70 -10.59
C MET A 106 -0.41 -19.35 -11.80
N GLN A 107 -1.03 -18.57 -12.71
CA GLN A 107 -1.56 -19.09 -13.97
C GLN A 107 -0.40 -19.44 -14.92
N GLU A 108 -0.60 -20.46 -15.76
CA GLU A 108 0.36 -20.84 -16.78
C GLU A 108 0.52 -19.72 -17.82
N ASP A 109 1.69 -19.60 -18.48
CA ASP A 109 2.08 -18.60 -19.49
C ASP A 109 2.68 -17.28 -18.96
N LEU A 110 3.47 -17.35 -17.90
CA LEU A 110 4.17 -16.17 -17.35
C LEU A 110 5.21 -15.56 -18.28
N ASP A 111 5.78 -16.32 -19.21
CA ASP A 111 6.80 -15.81 -20.15
C ASP A 111 6.20 -14.87 -21.21
N GLU A 112 4.89 -14.95 -21.42
CA GLU A 112 4.15 -14.12 -22.38
C GLU A 112 3.39 -12.97 -21.72
N LYS A 113 3.46 -12.83 -20.38
CA LYS A 113 2.74 -11.81 -19.61
C LYS A 113 3.68 -10.94 -18.80
N GLN A 114 3.32 -9.68 -18.68
CA GLN A 114 3.91 -8.73 -17.73
C GLN A 114 2.88 -8.37 -16.66
N ILE A 115 3.19 -8.62 -15.40
CA ILE A 115 2.44 -8.07 -14.27
C ILE A 115 3.07 -6.72 -13.94
N VAL A 116 2.28 -5.66 -14.08
CA VAL A 116 2.72 -4.28 -13.89
C VAL A 116 2.00 -3.68 -12.68
N ILE A 117 2.74 -3.03 -11.81
CA ILE A 117 2.24 -2.37 -10.61
C ILE A 117 2.54 -0.87 -10.72
N TYR A 118 1.51 -0.05 -10.90
CA TYR A 118 1.60 1.39 -10.77
C TYR A 118 1.70 1.73 -9.28
N GLY A 119 2.89 2.08 -8.81
CA GLY A 119 3.15 2.28 -7.39
C GLY A 119 4.51 2.91 -7.13
N LYS A 120 4.77 3.32 -5.90
CA LYS A 120 6.04 3.91 -5.49
C LYS A 120 7.05 2.82 -5.15
N ASN A 121 8.20 2.80 -5.82
CA ASN A 121 9.29 1.88 -5.52
C ASN A 121 9.73 1.98 -4.05
N GLY A 122 9.99 0.83 -3.44
CA GLY A 122 10.38 0.75 -2.03
C GLY A 122 9.26 1.05 -1.01
N HIS A 123 8.05 1.39 -1.46
CA HIS A 123 6.92 1.52 -0.54
C HIS A 123 6.50 0.14 -0.02
N ALA A 124 6.21 0.02 1.27
CA ALA A 124 5.89 -1.25 1.92
C ALA A 124 4.79 -2.05 1.22
N GLU A 125 3.68 -1.39 0.83
CA GLU A 125 2.60 -2.03 0.09
C GLU A 125 3.11 -2.60 -1.24
N VAL A 126 3.91 -1.82 -1.99
CA VAL A 126 4.44 -2.25 -3.29
C VAL A 126 5.41 -3.43 -3.14
N LEU A 127 6.26 -3.42 -2.11
CA LEU A 127 7.11 -4.58 -1.78
C LEU A 127 6.27 -5.84 -1.51
N GLY A 128 5.18 -5.70 -0.75
CA GLY A 128 4.23 -6.78 -0.50
C GLY A 128 3.55 -7.30 -1.77
N LEU A 129 3.21 -6.42 -2.72
CA LEU A 129 2.61 -6.78 -4.01
C LEU A 129 3.64 -7.47 -4.93
N VAL A 130 4.84 -6.91 -5.07
CA VAL A 130 5.93 -7.48 -5.88
C VAL A 130 6.32 -8.87 -5.35
N GLY A 131 6.32 -9.05 -4.03
CA GLY A 131 6.58 -10.35 -3.40
C GLY A 131 5.58 -11.44 -3.81
N GLN A 132 4.34 -11.10 -4.19
CA GLN A 132 3.36 -12.07 -4.68
C GLN A 132 3.75 -12.69 -6.03
N THR A 133 4.69 -12.08 -6.75
CA THR A 133 5.21 -12.52 -8.05
C THR A 133 6.66 -12.99 -7.97
N THR A 134 7.15 -13.35 -6.79
CA THR A 134 8.56 -13.70 -6.56
C THR A 134 9.55 -12.66 -7.11
N GLY A 135 9.17 -11.38 -7.05
CA GLY A 135 9.99 -10.26 -7.51
C GLY A 135 9.91 -9.94 -9.01
N LYS A 136 9.07 -10.65 -9.79
CA LYS A 136 9.01 -10.48 -11.25
C LYS A 136 8.09 -9.36 -11.73
N ALA A 137 7.21 -8.82 -10.89
CA ALA A 137 6.36 -7.70 -11.28
C ALA A 137 7.18 -6.45 -11.60
N ILE A 138 6.78 -5.73 -12.64
CA ILE A 138 7.38 -4.47 -13.07
C ILE A 138 6.68 -3.33 -12.32
N VAL A 139 7.43 -2.55 -11.58
CA VAL A 139 6.90 -1.37 -10.89
C VAL A 139 7.12 -0.14 -11.75
N ILE A 140 6.08 0.65 -11.97
CA ILE A 140 6.13 1.97 -12.62
C ILE A 140 5.58 3.02 -11.65
N GLU A 141 6.31 4.13 -11.46
CA GLU A 141 5.89 5.19 -10.54
C GLU A 141 5.06 6.29 -11.20
N LYS A 142 5.25 6.48 -12.51
CA LYS A 142 4.66 7.54 -13.33
C LYS A 142 4.55 7.11 -14.79
N LEU A 143 3.77 7.85 -15.57
CA LEU A 143 3.51 7.59 -17.00
C LEU A 143 4.78 7.38 -17.84
N ASP A 144 5.80 8.22 -17.68
CA ASP A 144 7.05 8.11 -18.46
C ASP A 144 7.73 6.75 -18.33
N GLU A 145 7.56 6.07 -17.20
CA GLU A 145 8.13 4.76 -16.95
C GLU A 145 7.38 3.63 -17.66
N ALA A 146 6.15 3.87 -18.11
CA ALA A 146 5.40 2.90 -18.90
C ALA A 146 6.07 2.61 -20.27
N ARG A 147 6.92 3.51 -20.76
CA ARG A 147 7.67 3.34 -22.02
C ARG A 147 8.64 2.16 -22.02
N ARG A 148 9.03 1.65 -20.85
CA ARG A 148 9.93 0.51 -20.70
C ARG A 148 9.23 -0.85 -20.77
N LEU A 149 7.90 -0.87 -20.84
CA LEU A 149 7.12 -2.09 -20.97
C LEU A 149 7.31 -2.69 -22.36
N ASP A 150 7.25 -4.01 -22.42
CA ASP A 150 7.27 -4.75 -23.68
C ASP A 150 5.85 -4.88 -24.22
N PHE A 151 5.49 -4.03 -25.18
CA PHE A 151 4.15 -4.01 -25.76
C PHE A 151 3.84 -5.17 -26.72
N SER A 152 4.81 -6.05 -26.97
CA SER A 152 4.57 -7.31 -27.69
C SER A 152 4.08 -8.44 -26.80
N LYS A 153 4.00 -8.20 -25.48
CA LYS A 153 3.53 -9.15 -24.47
C LYS A 153 2.22 -8.70 -23.84
N SER A 154 1.42 -9.64 -23.40
CA SER A 154 0.22 -9.34 -22.62
C SER A 154 0.55 -8.59 -21.32
N ILE A 155 -0.26 -7.61 -20.95
CA ILE A 155 -0.06 -6.78 -19.76
C ILE A 155 -1.23 -6.92 -18.80
N ARG A 156 -0.91 -7.09 -17.51
CA ARG A 156 -1.86 -7.04 -16.39
C ARG A 156 -1.45 -5.89 -15.47
N LEU A 157 -2.17 -4.78 -15.53
CA LEU A 157 -1.89 -3.57 -14.78
C LEU A 157 -2.71 -3.51 -13.49
N TYR A 158 -2.02 -3.32 -12.37
CA TYR A 158 -2.57 -3.06 -11.04
C TYR A 158 -2.06 -1.74 -10.50
N SER A 159 -2.74 -1.17 -9.51
CA SER A 159 -2.30 0.04 -8.82
C SER A 159 -2.10 -0.20 -7.34
N GLN A 160 -1.08 0.42 -6.76
CA GLN A 160 -0.99 0.64 -5.31
C GLN A 160 -2.24 1.40 -4.85
N THR A 161 -2.79 1.00 -3.70
CA THR A 161 -4.11 1.47 -3.24
C THR A 161 -4.20 2.98 -2.98
N THR A 162 -3.05 3.67 -2.87
CA THR A 162 -2.96 5.10 -2.51
C THR A 162 -2.41 5.99 -3.64
N LYS A 163 -2.40 5.51 -4.88
CA LYS A 163 -1.97 6.29 -6.05
C LYS A 163 -3.09 7.17 -6.61
N SER A 164 -2.73 8.05 -7.54
CA SER A 164 -3.66 8.92 -8.25
C SER A 164 -4.52 8.13 -9.23
N LEU A 165 -5.83 8.34 -9.19
CA LEU A 165 -6.75 7.74 -10.15
C LEU A 165 -6.59 8.34 -11.55
N ASP A 166 -6.40 9.65 -11.64
CA ASP A 166 -6.24 10.35 -12.92
C ASP A 166 -4.99 9.85 -13.65
N GLU A 167 -3.83 9.79 -12.96
CA GLU A 167 -2.58 9.28 -13.54
C GLU A 167 -2.67 7.76 -13.89
N PHE A 168 -3.44 6.98 -13.13
CA PHE A 168 -3.72 5.59 -13.48
C PHE A 168 -4.42 5.48 -14.84
N TRP A 169 -5.42 6.33 -15.11
CA TRP A 169 -6.11 6.34 -16.38
C TRP A 169 -5.25 6.85 -17.52
N GLU A 170 -4.36 7.81 -17.30
CA GLU A 170 -3.38 8.25 -18.29
C GLU A 170 -2.44 7.09 -18.69
N ILE A 171 -1.99 6.29 -17.71
CA ILE A 171 -1.18 5.08 -17.97
C ILE A 171 -1.98 4.04 -18.75
N VAL A 172 -3.24 3.82 -18.40
CA VAL A 172 -4.12 2.88 -19.12
C VAL A 172 -4.28 3.28 -20.59
N GLU A 173 -4.58 4.53 -20.88
CA GLU A 173 -4.73 5.01 -22.25
C GLU A 173 -3.40 4.92 -23.02
N TYR A 174 -2.30 5.29 -22.41
CA TYR A 174 -0.98 5.14 -23.02
C TYR A 174 -0.67 3.69 -23.41
N ILE A 175 -0.93 2.72 -22.53
CA ILE A 175 -0.70 1.30 -22.83
C ILE A 175 -1.62 0.84 -23.96
N LYS A 176 -2.91 1.22 -23.96
CA LYS A 176 -3.85 0.89 -25.05
C LYS A 176 -3.38 1.36 -26.42
N GLU A 177 -2.77 2.55 -26.49
CA GLU A 177 -2.28 3.13 -27.75
C GLU A 177 -1.04 2.41 -28.30
N HIS A 178 -0.28 1.73 -27.44
CA HIS A 178 1.03 1.17 -27.82
C HIS A 178 1.07 -0.36 -27.86
N ILE A 179 0.09 -1.03 -27.22
CA ILE A 179 0.08 -2.49 -27.13
C ILE A 179 -0.20 -3.12 -28.49
N SER A 180 0.50 -4.23 -28.78
CA SER A 180 0.27 -5.00 -30.00
C SER A 180 -1.16 -5.56 -30.07
N PRO A 181 -1.80 -5.56 -31.25
CA PRO A 181 -3.17 -6.08 -31.42
C PRO A 181 -3.29 -7.59 -31.14
N ASP A 182 -2.18 -8.33 -31.18
CA ASP A 182 -2.16 -9.79 -31.01
C ASP A 182 -2.07 -10.24 -29.55
N VAL A 183 -1.93 -9.31 -28.60
CA VAL A 183 -1.80 -9.60 -27.16
C VAL A 183 -2.89 -8.90 -26.34
N THR A 184 -3.08 -9.34 -25.11
CA THR A 184 -4.15 -8.81 -24.25
C THR A 184 -3.64 -7.76 -23.27
N PHE A 185 -4.42 -6.70 -23.10
CA PHE A 185 -4.24 -5.73 -22.02
C PHE A 185 -5.43 -5.76 -21.06
N GLU A 186 -5.16 -6.11 -19.82
CA GLU A 186 -6.14 -6.01 -18.75
C GLU A 186 -5.62 -5.09 -17.67
N TYR A 187 -6.49 -4.24 -17.16
CA TYR A 187 -6.18 -3.30 -16.10
C TYR A 187 -7.23 -3.34 -15.01
N TYR A 188 -6.77 -3.13 -13.79
CA TYR A 188 -7.59 -3.23 -12.61
C TYR A 188 -7.39 -1.99 -11.75
N ASP A 189 -8.43 -1.16 -11.69
CA ASP A 189 -8.45 -0.04 -10.76
C ASP A 189 -8.54 -0.58 -9.32
N THR A 190 -7.38 -0.76 -8.72
CA THR A 190 -7.21 -1.26 -7.35
C THR A 190 -6.96 -0.14 -6.34
N ILE A 191 -7.12 1.13 -6.75
CA ILE A 191 -7.05 2.29 -5.87
C ILE A 191 -8.17 2.21 -4.84
N CYS A 192 -7.82 2.42 -3.57
CA CYS A 192 -8.79 2.36 -2.49
C CYS A 192 -9.89 3.41 -2.66
N ARG A 193 -11.16 2.99 -2.62
CA ARG A 193 -12.29 3.93 -2.76
C ARG A 193 -12.31 5.03 -1.71
N GLN A 194 -11.82 4.77 -0.50
CA GLN A 194 -11.67 5.82 0.51
C GLN A 194 -10.64 6.88 0.07
N VAL A 195 -9.59 6.50 -0.64
CA VAL A 195 -8.61 7.44 -1.19
C VAL A 195 -9.21 8.17 -2.40
N ALA A 196 -9.76 7.43 -3.37
CA ALA A 196 -10.33 8.00 -4.58
C ALA A 196 -11.50 8.98 -4.30
N ASN A 197 -12.40 8.63 -3.37
CA ASN A 197 -13.55 9.48 -3.03
C ASN A 197 -13.18 10.67 -2.13
N ARG A 198 -12.05 10.60 -1.44
CA ARG A 198 -11.60 11.67 -0.54
C ARG A 198 -11.28 12.95 -1.28
N MET A 199 -10.72 12.86 -2.49
CA MET A 199 -10.33 14.02 -3.28
C MET A 199 -11.52 14.92 -3.68
N PRO A 200 -12.61 14.40 -4.28
CA PRO A 200 -13.78 15.21 -4.59
C PRO A 200 -14.42 15.84 -3.34
N ASN A 201 -14.49 15.11 -2.24
CA ASN A 201 -15.06 15.62 -0.99
C ASN A 201 -14.18 16.73 -0.39
N LEU A 202 -12.86 16.55 -0.41
CA LEU A 202 -11.90 17.55 0.06
C LEU A 202 -11.98 18.84 -0.76
N ARG A 203 -12.07 18.73 -2.09
CA ARG A 203 -12.24 19.90 -2.99
C ARG A 203 -13.51 20.68 -2.64
N LYS A 204 -14.63 19.99 -2.44
CA LYS A 204 -15.91 20.62 -2.03
C LYS A 204 -15.78 21.32 -0.68
N PHE A 205 -15.15 20.65 0.28
CA PHE A 205 -14.90 21.21 1.60
C PHE A 205 -13.98 22.44 1.51
N ALA A 206 -12.87 22.36 0.76
CA ALA A 206 -11.95 23.47 0.58
C ALA A 206 -12.61 24.69 -0.07
N ALA A 207 -13.46 24.49 -1.07
CA ALA A 207 -14.18 25.55 -1.75
C ALA A 207 -15.23 26.26 -0.89
N SER A 208 -15.65 25.64 0.22
CA SER A 208 -16.69 26.18 1.11
C SER A 208 -16.16 26.91 2.35
N HIS A 209 -14.84 27.07 2.48
CA HIS A 209 -14.21 27.67 3.66
C HIS A 209 -13.13 28.68 3.25
N ASP A 210 -13.07 29.82 3.92
CA ASP A 210 -12.10 30.90 3.67
C ASP A 210 -10.69 30.56 4.23
N LEU A 211 -10.59 29.67 5.21
CA LEU A 211 -9.33 29.26 5.84
C LEU A 211 -9.38 27.80 6.25
N ILE A 212 -8.35 27.06 5.89
CA ILE A 212 -8.22 25.63 6.19
C ILE A 212 -6.94 25.35 6.97
N PHE A 213 -7.07 24.70 8.12
CA PHE A 213 -5.94 24.12 8.84
C PHE A 213 -5.78 22.66 8.43
N PHE A 214 -4.72 22.35 7.68
CA PHE A 214 -4.42 20.99 7.25
C PHE A 214 -3.41 20.33 8.17
N VAL A 215 -3.83 19.28 8.88
CA VAL A 215 -2.98 18.53 9.82
C VAL A 215 -2.65 17.16 9.23
N SER A 216 -1.38 16.86 9.05
CA SER A 216 -0.90 15.59 8.48
C SER A 216 0.50 15.24 8.97
N GLY A 217 0.85 13.96 8.97
CA GLY A 217 2.22 13.52 9.19
C GLY A 217 3.15 13.91 8.03
N LYS A 218 4.32 14.48 8.32
CA LYS A 218 5.30 14.91 7.31
C LYS A 218 5.74 13.81 6.34
N LYS A 219 5.72 12.55 6.76
CA LYS A 219 6.09 11.37 5.96
C LYS A 219 4.89 10.77 5.20
N SER A 220 3.66 11.23 5.45
CA SER A 220 2.44 10.70 4.81
C SER A 220 2.36 11.11 3.35
N SER A 221 2.48 10.15 2.43
CA SER A 221 2.29 10.38 0.99
C SER A 221 0.85 10.82 0.68
N ASN A 222 -0.14 10.18 1.31
CA ASN A 222 -1.55 10.56 1.20
C ASN A 222 -1.81 11.98 1.72
N GLY A 223 -1.22 12.33 2.88
CA GLY A 223 -1.34 13.68 3.45
C GLY A 223 -0.77 14.76 2.52
N LYS A 224 0.39 14.52 1.91
CA LYS A 224 0.98 15.46 0.94
C LYS A 224 0.08 15.68 -0.27
N MET A 225 -0.44 14.60 -0.85
CA MET A 225 -1.33 14.66 -2.01
C MET A 225 -2.61 15.45 -1.67
N LEU A 226 -3.25 15.16 -0.54
CA LEU A 226 -4.46 15.86 -0.11
C LEU A 226 -4.20 17.35 0.17
N PHE A 227 -3.05 17.70 0.74
CA PHE A 227 -2.66 19.09 0.99
C PHE A 227 -2.50 19.87 -0.31
N GLU A 228 -1.81 19.29 -1.30
CA GLU A 228 -1.66 19.96 -2.62
C GLU A 228 -3.01 20.15 -3.32
N GLU A 229 -3.96 19.24 -3.15
CA GLU A 229 -5.31 19.44 -3.67
C GLU A 229 -6.08 20.55 -2.95
N CYS A 230 -5.92 20.68 -1.62
CA CYS A 230 -6.49 21.84 -0.90
C CYS A 230 -5.96 23.15 -1.47
N LYS A 231 -4.64 23.26 -1.70
CA LYS A 231 -3.99 24.47 -2.24
C LYS A 231 -4.44 24.85 -3.65
N LYS A 232 -4.97 23.92 -4.43
CA LYS A 232 -5.49 24.23 -5.78
C LYS A 232 -6.85 24.91 -5.72
N VAL A 233 -7.56 24.80 -4.62
CA VAL A 233 -8.94 25.24 -4.48
C VAL A 233 -9.07 26.46 -3.57
N ASN A 234 -8.15 26.59 -2.58
CA ASN A 234 -8.19 27.65 -1.56
C ASN A 234 -6.81 28.26 -1.35
#